data_d0c31b985f6b3a24469ac0bcc91833dd
#
_entry.id   d0c31b985f6b3a24469ac0bcc91833dd
#
_cell.length_a   1.000
_cell.length_b   1.000
_cell.length_c   1.000
_cell.angle_alpha   90.00
_cell.angle_beta   90.00
_cell.angle_gamma   90.00
#
_symmetry.space_group_name_H-M   'P 1'
#
loop_
_entity.id
_entity.type
_entity.pdbx_description
1 polymer ?
#
loop_
_entity_poly.entity_id
_entity_poly.type
_entity_poly.pdbx_seq_one_letter_code
_entity_poly.pdbx_strand_id
1 'polypeptide(L)'
;TKLYNSDTTWAIGAFDGIADPNNDFDLGWGTYSLATHTVTGDKIYIIKLTDGSYHKIWIKSLASGTFTFRHANVDGSGDMTHTIAKATYNTKNFVAYSLVNHTVVDREPASDDWNLVFGSYFASVPDGNGGVLPYGVTGVRSNVGVEAAVAENLADAANYTDYQAE
;
A
#
# COMPACT_ATOMS: atom_id res chain seq x y z
N THR A 1 -10.12 12.93 8.47
CA THR A 1 -9.51 12.87 7.12
C THR A 1 -9.50 11.44 6.64
N LYS A 2 -9.83 11.21 5.36
CA LYS A 2 -9.67 9.90 4.71
C LYS A 2 -8.22 9.73 4.29
N LEU A 3 -7.70 8.50 4.43
CA LEU A 3 -6.35 8.12 4.03
C LEU A 3 -6.42 7.27 2.76
N TYR A 4 -5.49 7.48 1.84
CA TYR A 4 -5.39 6.77 0.56
C TYR A 4 -3.95 6.37 0.30
N ASN A 5 -3.77 5.26 -0.44
CA ASN A 5 -2.46 4.91 -0.97
C ASN A 5 -2.01 5.97 -1.98
N SER A 6 -0.70 6.16 -2.12
CA SER A 6 -0.14 7.00 -3.19
C SER A 6 -0.55 6.45 -4.56
N ASP A 7 -0.83 7.37 -5.48
CA ASP A 7 -1.12 7.09 -6.89
C ASP A 7 0.15 7.13 -7.78
N THR A 8 1.27 7.56 -7.21
CA THR A 8 2.53 7.76 -7.94
C THR A 8 3.67 6.86 -7.51
N THR A 9 3.55 6.17 -6.37
CA THR A 9 4.63 5.31 -5.86
C THR A 9 4.08 4.14 -5.04
N TRP A 10 4.81 3.02 -5.08
CA TRP A 10 4.58 1.88 -4.19
C TRP A 10 5.08 2.12 -2.75
N ALA A 11 5.88 3.16 -2.53
CA ALA A 11 6.57 3.41 -1.26
C ALA A 11 5.65 3.99 -0.17
N ILE A 12 4.53 4.61 -0.54
CA ILE A 12 3.65 5.30 0.41
C ILE A 12 2.25 4.68 0.39
N GLY A 13 1.93 3.97 1.45
CA GLY A 13 0.59 3.44 1.71
C GLY A 13 -0.30 4.46 2.46
N ALA A 14 -1.59 4.15 2.56
CA ALA A 14 -2.56 4.99 3.26
C ALA A 14 -2.20 5.24 4.74
N PHE A 15 -1.53 4.30 5.38
CA PHE A 15 -1.14 4.40 6.79
C PHE A 15 0.20 5.12 6.98
N ASP A 16 1.02 5.17 5.92
CA ASP A 16 2.35 5.83 5.92
C ASP A 16 2.22 7.33 5.62
N GLY A 17 1.20 7.74 4.86
CA GLY A 17 1.00 9.12 4.40
C GLY A 17 0.73 10.15 5.49
N ILE A 18 0.65 9.74 6.75
CA ILE A 18 0.51 10.62 7.92
C ILE A 18 1.80 10.72 8.76
N ALA A 19 2.91 10.18 8.26
CA ALA A 19 4.22 10.29 8.90
C ALA A 19 4.64 11.77 9.03
N ASP A 20 5.30 12.11 10.13
CA ASP A 20 5.92 13.44 10.29
C ASP A 20 7.17 13.52 9.41
N PRO A 21 7.20 14.40 8.39
CA PRO A 21 8.33 14.51 7.47
C PRO A 21 9.62 15.02 8.14
N ASN A 22 9.55 15.50 9.38
CA ASN A 22 10.72 15.93 10.17
C ASN A 22 11.23 14.83 11.12
N ASN A 23 10.65 13.65 11.10
CA ASN A 23 11.03 12.54 11.95
C ASN A 23 11.22 11.26 11.15
N ASP A 24 12.46 10.96 10.80
CA ASP A 24 12.84 9.78 9.98
C ASP A 24 12.44 8.43 10.63
N PHE A 25 12.06 8.44 11.90
CA PHE A 25 11.61 7.24 12.61
C PHE A 25 10.09 7.10 12.67
N ASP A 26 9.33 8.11 12.27
CA ASP A 26 7.87 8.04 12.16
C ASP A 26 7.49 7.44 10.80
N LEU A 27 6.93 6.24 10.80
CA LEU A 27 6.43 5.56 9.61
C LEU A 27 4.92 5.81 9.39
N GLY A 28 4.34 6.81 10.05
CA GLY A 28 2.91 7.11 10.00
C GLY A 28 2.08 6.20 10.90
N TRP A 29 2.14 4.89 10.70
CA TRP A 29 1.40 3.94 11.54
C TRP A 29 2.11 3.54 12.85
N GLY A 30 3.40 3.89 12.99
CA GLY A 30 4.19 3.58 14.16
C GLY A 30 5.59 4.15 14.10
N THR A 31 6.30 4.04 15.20
CA THR A 31 7.66 4.57 15.36
C THR A 31 8.69 3.44 15.31
N TYR A 32 9.73 3.63 14.49
CA TYR A 32 10.86 2.70 14.39
C TYR A 32 11.88 2.95 15.52
N SER A 33 12.36 1.88 16.12
CA SER A 33 13.42 1.89 17.14
C SER A 33 14.73 1.33 16.57
N LEU A 34 15.78 2.15 16.53
CA LEU A 34 17.13 1.73 16.14
C LEU A 34 17.72 0.68 17.10
N ALA A 35 17.37 0.76 18.40
CA ALA A 35 17.93 -0.13 19.41
C ALA A 35 17.41 -1.57 19.32
N THR A 36 16.16 -1.74 18.87
CA THR A 36 15.50 -3.05 18.79
C THR A 36 15.19 -3.49 17.40
N HIS A 37 15.37 -2.64 16.39
CA HIS A 37 14.99 -2.84 14.99
C HIS A 37 13.52 -3.26 14.85
N THR A 38 12.65 -2.61 15.64
CA THR A 38 11.20 -2.85 15.63
C THR A 38 10.45 -1.57 15.30
N VAL A 39 9.27 -1.72 14.71
CA VAL A 39 8.28 -0.63 14.62
C VAL A 39 7.19 -0.90 15.64
N THR A 40 6.84 0.09 16.43
CA THR A 40 5.74 0.02 17.41
C THR A 40 4.63 0.96 16.97
N GLY A 41 3.44 0.41 16.74
CA GLY A 41 2.27 1.18 16.35
C GLY A 41 1.61 1.87 17.54
N ASP A 42 1.21 3.11 17.34
CA ASP A 42 0.66 4.02 18.37
C ASP A 42 -0.74 4.54 17.99
N LYS A 43 -1.29 4.15 16.83
CA LYS A 43 -2.54 4.70 16.30
C LYS A 43 -3.58 3.61 16.07
N ILE A 44 -4.85 3.98 16.30
CA ILE A 44 -6.03 3.18 15.94
C ILE A 44 -6.71 3.85 14.74
N TYR A 45 -7.00 3.07 13.73
CA TYR A 45 -7.69 3.51 12.51
C TYR A 45 -9.10 2.96 12.46
N ILE A 46 -10.01 3.70 11.86
CA ILE A 46 -11.35 3.22 11.48
C ILE A 46 -11.34 2.93 9.98
N ILE A 47 -11.65 1.71 9.62
CA ILE A 47 -11.74 1.25 8.23
C ILE A 47 -13.21 1.00 7.89
N LYS A 48 -13.67 1.57 6.78
CA LYS A 48 -14.93 1.19 6.16
C LYS A 48 -14.67 0.12 5.13
N LEU A 49 -15.27 -1.04 5.28
CA LEU A 49 -15.15 -2.15 4.35
C LEU A 49 -16.08 -1.96 3.13
N THR A 50 -15.90 -2.80 2.11
CA THR A 50 -16.67 -2.75 0.85
C THR A 50 -18.14 -3.11 1.04
N ASP A 51 -18.47 -3.88 2.08
CA ASP A 51 -19.86 -4.19 2.49
C ASP A 51 -20.54 -3.06 3.28
N GLY A 52 -19.81 -1.97 3.54
CA GLY A 52 -20.27 -0.80 4.28
C GLY A 52 -20.06 -0.88 5.79
N SER A 53 -19.63 -2.01 6.33
CA SER A 53 -19.33 -2.16 7.76
C SER A 53 -18.08 -1.37 8.16
N TYR A 54 -17.97 -1.07 9.46
CA TYR A 54 -16.84 -0.34 10.02
C TYR A 54 -16.10 -1.19 11.05
N HIS A 55 -14.79 -1.23 10.94
CA HIS A 55 -13.91 -1.87 11.90
C HIS A 55 -12.87 -0.90 12.41
N LYS A 56 -12.42 -1.09 13.63
CA LYS A 56 -11.21 -0.45 14.15
C LYS A 56 -10.03 -1.41 13.99
N ILE A 57 -8.88 -0.87 13.58
CA ILE A 57 -7.64 -1.62 13.44
C ILE A 57 -6.50 -0.89 14.13
N TRP A 58 -5.64 -1.65 14.77
CA TRP A 58 -4.37 -1.22 15.32
C TRP A 58 -3.26 -2.09 14.77
N ILE A 59 -2.37 -1.52 13.98
CA ILE A 59 -1.12 -2.16 13.56
C ILE A 59 -0.17 -2.04 14.75
N LYS A 60 -0.02 -3.11 15.53
CA LYS A 60 0.69 -3.08 16.82
C LYS A 60 2.19 -3.00 16.67
N SER A 61 2.75 -3.79 15.74
CA SER A 61 4.20 -3.84 15.57
C SER A 61 4.61 -4.53 14.28
N LEU A 62 5.84 -4.22 13.86
CA LEU A 62 6.67 -5.04 12.99
C LEU A 62 7.94 -5.38 13.76
N ALA A 63 8.11 -6.63 14.14
CA ALA A 63 9.24 -7.12 14.89
C ALA A 63 9.73 -8.46 14.34
N SER A 64 11.04 -8.63 14.18
CA SER A 64 11.65 -9.85 13.61
C SER A 64 10.97 -10.31 12.30
N GLY A 65 10.63 -9.34 11.44
CA GLY A 65 9.98 -9.61 10.16
C GLY A 65 8.51 -10.05 10.24
N THR A 66 7.87 -9.92 11.41
CA THR A 66 6.46 -10.29 11.62
C THR A 66 5.62 -9.07 11.96
N PHE A 67 4.60 -8.81 11.15
CA PHE A 67 3.55 -7.87 11.50
C PHE A 67 2.62 -8.47 12.54
N THR A 68 2.28 -7.69 13.56
CA THR A 68 1.21 -8.00 14.52
C THR A 68 0.17 -6.87 14.43
N PHE A 69 -1.09 -7.22 14.23
CA PHE A 69 -2.18 -6.26 14.23
C PHE A 69 -3.40 -6.80 14.96
N ARG A 70 -4.24 -5.91 15.45
CA ARG A 70 -5.47 -6.20 16.17
C ARG A 70 -6.62 -5.47 15.52
N HIS A 71 -7.74 -6.13 15.36
CA HIS A 71 -8.96 -5.48 14.87
C HIS A 71 -10.19 -5.93 15.66
N ALA A 72 -11.22 -5.11 15.62
CA ALA A 72 -12.53 -5.38 16.23
C ALA A 72 -13.60 -4.58 15.49
N ASN A 73 -14.87 -4.91 15.72
CA ASN A 73 -15.98 -4.02 15.40
C ASN A 73 -15.85 -2.69 16.17
N VAL A 74 -16.53 -1.64 15.71
CA VAL A 74 -16.46 -0.32 16.38
C VAL A 74 -16.90 -0.38 17.83
N ASP A 75 -17.90 -1.22 18.15
CA ASP A 75 -18.40 -1.45 19.51
C ASP A 75 -17.45 -2.28 20.40
N GLY A 76 -16.40 -2.85 19.81
CA GLY A 76 -15.41 -3.68 20.51
C GLY A 76 -15.65 -5.17 20.44
N SER A 77 -16.76 -5.62 19.91
CA SER A 77 -17.00 -7.04 19.67
C SER A 77 -16.11 -7.60 18.56
N GLY A 78 -15.93 -8.91 18.49
CA GLY A 78 -15.12 -9.57 17.48
C GLY A 78 -13.63 -9.22 17.56
N ASP A 79 -13.13 -8.87 18.73
CA ASP A 79 -11.74 -8.47 18.96
C ASP A 79 -10.77 -9.62 18.74
N MET A 80 -9.85 -9.45 17.80
CA MET A 80 -8.88 -10.46 17.40
C MET A 80 -7.50 -9.85 17.16
N THR A 81 -6.46 -10.61 17.47
CA THR A 81 -5.07 -10.29 17.13
C THR A 81 -4.53 -11.31 16.12
N HIS A 82 -3.86 -10.80 15.09
CA HIS A 82 -3.32 -11.58 13.98
C HIS A 82 -1.84 -11.28 13.76
N THR A 83 -1.16 -12.21 13.12
CA THR A 83 0.23 -12.04 12.69
C THR A 83 0.40 -12.41 11.23
N ILE A 84 1.32 -11.71 10.55
CA ILE A 84 1.76 -12.02 9.18
C ILE A 84 3.29 -12.00 9.16
N ALA A 85 3.90 -13.16 8.94
CA ALA A 85 5.33 -13.28 8.78
C ALA A 85 5.75 -12.92 7.35
N LYS A 86 6.60 -11.90 7.17
CA LYS A 86 7.11 -11.47 5.86
C LYS A 86 7.84 -12.60 5.13
N ALA A 87 8.56 -13.44 5.86
CA ALA A 87 9.33 -14.52 5.26
C ALA A 87 8.47 -15.54 4.48
N THR A 88 7.19 -15.68 4.83
CA THR A 88 6.26 -16.57 4.11
C THR A 88 5.96 -16.03 2.70
N TYR A 89 6.11 -14.72 2.48
CA TYR A 89 5.75 -14.02 1.24
C TYR A 89 6.93 -13.25 0.65
N ASN A 90 8.16 -13.70 0.90
CA ASN A 90 9.38 -13.00 0.52
C ASN A 90 9.63 -12.91 -0.99
N THR A 91 8.91 -13.70 -1.79
CA THR A 91 8.93 -13.63 -3.24
C THR A 91 7.85 -12.71 -3.81
N LYS A 92 7.10 -11.99 -2.96
CA LYS A 92 5.96 -11.15 -3.36
C LYS A 92 6.13 -9.72 -2.81
N ASN A 93 5.56 -8.74 -3.51
CA ASN A 93 5.60 -7.36 -3.05
C ASN A 93 4.61 -7.12 -1.89
N PHE A 94 3.48 -7.83 -1.89
CA PHE A 94 2.45 -7.70 -0.86
C PHE A 94 1.70 -9.00 -0.63
N VAL A 95 0.95 -9.04 0.45
CA VAL A 95 -0.06 -10.06 0.73
C VAL A 95 -1.31 -9.35 1.26
N ALA A 96 -2.47 -9.73 0.75
CA ALA A 96 -3.73 -9.19 1.23
C ALA A 96 -4.24 -9.94 2.46
N TYR A 97 -5.01 -9.25 3.29
CA TYR A 97 -5.69 -9.84 4.45
C TYR A 97 -7.17 -9.47 4.44
N SER A 98 -8.04 -10.47 4.63
CA SER A 98 -9.48 -10.26 4.76
C SER A 98 -9.87 -10.10 6.23
N LEU A 99 -10.33 -8.91 6.60
CA LEU A 99 -10.86 -8.66 7.95
C LEU A 99 -12.20 -9.35 8.19
N VAL A 100 -12.95 -9.63 7.12
CA VAL A 100 -14.24 -10.35 7.21
C VAL A 100 -14.02 -11.84 7.45
N ASN A 101 -13.09 -12.44 6.72
CA ASN A 101 -12.83 -13.89 6.79
C ASN A 101 -11.72 -14.25 7.77
N HIS A 102 -11.09 -13.27 8.40
CA HIS A 102 -9.98 -13.42 9.35
C HIS A 102 -8.82 -14.26 8.81
N THR A 103 -8.48 -14.09 7.52
CA THR A 103 -7.48 -14.89 6.85
C THR A 103 -6.66 -14.09 5.84
N VAL A 104 -5.43 -14.56 5.61
CA VAL A 104 -4.60 -14.10 4.50
C VAL A 104 -5.24 -14.50 3.17
N VAL A 105 -5.18 -13.58 2.21
CA VAL A 105 -5.60 -13.80 0.82
C VAL A 105 -4.37 -13.66 -0.06
N ASP A 106 -3.70 -14.79 -0.29
CA ASP A 106 -2.47 -14.85 -1.08
C ASP A 106 -2.80 -15.10 -2.56
N ARG A 107 -2.88 -14.02 -3.34
CA ARG A 107 -3.22 -14.06 -4.78
C ARG A 107 -2.23 -13.31 -5.68
N GLU A 108 -1.29 -12.57 -5.11
CA GLU A 108 -0.25 -11.94 -5.92
C GLU A 108 0.67 -13.01 -6.49
N PRO A 109 1.03 -12.98 -7.80
CA PRO A 109 2.13 -13.77 -8.36
C PRO A 109 3.46 -13.44 -7.68
N ALA A 110 4.49 -14.24 -7.89
CA ALA A 110 5.83 -13.85 -7.47
C ALA A 110 6.25 -12.54 -8.17
N SER A 111 7.03 -11.73 -7.48
CA SER A 111 7.42 -10.39 -7.98
C SER A 111 8.17 -10.45 -9.31
N ASP A 112 8.86 -11.56 -9.58
CA ASP A 112 9.64 -11.78 -10.80
C ASP A 112 8.75 -12.25 -11.98
N ASP A 113 7.49 -12.67 -11.70
CA ASP A 113 6.60 -13.25 -12.70
C ASP A 113 5.76 -12.20 -13.47
N TRP A 114 5.82 -10.92 -13.04
CA TRP A 114 5.01 -9.89 -13.69
C TRP A 114 5.72 -8.53 -13.74
N ASN A 115 5.39 -7.73 -14.74
CA ASN A 115 5.97 -6.40 -14.95
C ASN A 115 4.93 -5.29 -14.91
N LEU A 116 3.71 -5.56 -15.38
CA LEU A 116 2.63 -4.57 -15.48
C LEU A 116 1.36 -5.12 -14.86
N VAL A 117 0.61 -4.25 -14.18
CA VAL A 117 -0.74 -4.53 -13.69
C VAL A 117 -1.74 -3.55 -14.31
N PHE A 118 -2.83 -4.11 -14.82
CA PHE A 118 -3.96 -3.37 -15.38
C PHE A 118 -5.09 -3.40 -14.37
N GLY A 119 -5.58 -2.24 -13.95
CA GLY A 119 -6.61 -2.21 -12.92
C GLY A 119 -7.06 -0.82 -12.53
N SER A 120 -7.98 -0.77 -11.56
CA SER A 120 -8.48 0.49 -11.03
C SER A 120 -7.70 0.88 -9.78
N TYR A 121 -7.44 2.16 -9.65
CA TYR A 121 -6.82 2.78 -8.48
C TYR A 121 -7.39 4.18 -8.25
N PHE A 122 -7.05 4.81 -7.12
CA PHE A 122 -7.43 6.20 -6.88
C PHE A 122 -6.29 7.11 -7.30
N ALA A 123 -6.60 8.08 -8.16
CA ALA A 123 -5.69 9.15 -8.54
C ALA A 123 -6.16 10.48 -7.93
N SER A 124 -5.22 11.36 -7.63
CA SER A 124 -5.48 12.73 -7.17
C SER A 124 -5.83 13.58 -8.37
N VAL A 125 -7.10 13.99 -8.50
CA VAL A 125 -7.56 14.84 -9.59
C VAL A 125 -8.00 16.22 -9.07
N PRO A 126 -7.86 17.30 -9.87
CA PRO A 126 -8.36 18.63 -9.49
C PRO A 126 -9.86 18.62 -9.19
N ASP A 127 -10.27 19.27 -8.10
CA ASP A 127 -11.69 19.39 -7.69
C ASP A 127 -12.43 20.57 -8.34
N GLY A 128 -11.73 21.34 -9.20
CA GLY A 128 -12.24 22.54 -9.85
C GLY A 128 -12.26 23.80 -8.98
N ASN A 129 -11.90 23.69 -7.70
CA ASN A 129 -11.87 24.81 -6.75
C ASN A 129 -10.46 25.12 -6.23
N GLY A 130 -9.44 24.61 -6.91
CA GLY A 130 -8.03 24.79 -6.54
C GLY A 130 -7.50 23.73 -5.57
N GLY A 131 -8.30 22.73 -5.21
CA GLY A 131 -7.93 21.55 -4.44
C GLY A 131 -7.84 20.29 -5.30
N VAL A 132 -7.62 19.14 -4.63
CA VAL A 132 -7.64 17.83 -5.25
C VAL A 132 -8.57 16.88 -4.49
N LEU A 133 -9.14 15.92 -5.21
CA LEU A 133 -9.93 14.85 -4.63
C LEU A 133 -9.48 13.49 -5.19
N PRO A 134 -9.56 12.41 -4.41
CA PRO A 134 -9.30 11.07 -4.91
C PRO A 134 -10.44 10.61 -5.82
N TYR A 135 -10.10 10.23 -7.04
CA TYR A 135 -11.02 9.78 -8.07
C TYR A 135 -10.62 8.39 -8.57
N GLY A 136 -11.59 7.50 -8.72
CA GLY A 136 -11.37 6.16 -9.24
C GLY A 136 -11.06 6.19 -10.74
N VAL A 137 -9.88 5.75 -11.11
CA VAL A 137 -9.42 5.65 -12.50
C VAL A 137 -9.02 4.23 -12.82
N THR A 138 -9.00 3.89 -14.11
CA THR A 138 -8.44 2.63 -14.61
C THR A 138 -7.18 2.93 -15.41
N GLY A 139 -6.13 2.19 -15.17
CA GLY A 139 -4.85 2.42 -15.84
C GLY A 139 -3.91 1.23 -15.74
N VAL A 140 -2.66 1.50 -16.11
CA VAL A 140 -1.56 0.54 -16.09
C VAL A 140 -0.50 1.05 -15.11
N ARG A 141 -0.05 0.18 -14.22
CA ARG A 141 1.03 0.47 -13.26
C ARG A 141 2.16 -0.53 -13.46
N SER A 142 3.39 -0.06 -13.36
CA SER A 142 4.56 -0.94 -13.34
C SER A 142 4.67 -1.68 -12.02
N ASN A 143 5.33 -2.83 -12.04
CA ASN A 143 5.74 -3.54 -10.84
C ASN A 143 6.80 -2.74 -10.06
N VAL A 144 7.02 -3.09 -8.80
CA VAL A 144 8.11 -2.53 -7.98
C VAL A 144 9.46 -2.83 -8.66
N GLY A 145 10.27 -1.79 -8.86
CA GLY A 145 11.56 -1.90 -9.53
C GLY A 145 11.51 -2.02 -11.06
N VAL A 146 10.32 -1.96 -11.66
CA VAL A 146 10.15 -1.85 -13.11
C VAL A 146 10.10 -0.37 -13.50
N GLU A 147 10.99 0.05 -14.37
CA GLU A 147 11.08 1.41 -14.90
C GLU A 147 10.36 1.51 -16.23
N ALA A 148 9.72 2.65 -16.49
CA ALA A 148 9.06 2.95 -17.74
C ALA A 148 9.51 4.34 -18.24
N ALA A 149 9.78 4.46 -19.52
CA ALA A 149 10.08 5.73 -20.17
C ALA A 149 9.21 5.93 -21.42
N VAL A 150 8.96 7.19 -21.75
CA VAL A 150 8.25 7.54 -22.99
C VAL A 150 9.28 7.72 -24.09
N ALA A 151 9.12 6.96 -25.18
CA ALA A 151 9.88 7.22 -26.41
C ALA A 151 9.13 8.30 -27.23
N GLU A 152 9.72 9.46 -27.33
CA GLU A 152 9.13 10.62 -28.02
C GLU A 152 9.60 10.73 -29.48
N ASN A 153 8.85 11.50 -30.28
CA ASN A 153 9.18 11.83 -31.68
C ASN A 153 9.34 10.62 -32.62
N LEU A 154 8.62 9.54 -32.34
CA LEU A 154 8.64 8.35 -33.20
C LEU A 154 7.87 8.59 -34.49
N ALA A 155 8.53 8.46 -35.63
CA ALA A 155 7.87 8.45 -36.95
C ALA A 155 7.03 7.19 -37.16
N ASP A 156 7.47 6.07 -36.61
CA ASP A 156 6.79 4.78 -36.66
C ASP A 156 7.04 3.99 -35.35
N ALA A 157 6.09 4.06 -34.43
CA ALA A 157 6.19 3.39 -33.13
C ALA A 157 6.23 1.86 -33.24
N ALA A 158 5.62 1.28 -34.29
CA ALA A 158 5.57 -0.17 -34.48
C ALA A 158 6.92 -0.79 -34.86
N ASN A 159 7.79 0.00 -35.47
CA ASN A 159 9.11 -0.45 -35.94
C ASN A 159 10.26 0.19 -35.13
N TYR A 160 9.99 0.77 -33.97
CA TYR A 160 11.03 1.34 -33.12
C TYR A 160 11.89 0.22 -32.53
N THR A 161 13.18 0.24 -32.86
CA THR A 161 14.15 -0.77 -32.45
C THR A 161 15.34 -0.21 -31.69
N ASP A 162 15.43 1.11 -31.59
CA ASP A 162 16.57 1.81 -30.98
C ASP A 162 16.12 2.47 -29.67
N TYR A 163 16.11 1.69 -28.59
CA TYR A 163 15.90 2.18 -27.25
C TYR A 163 17.25 2.37 -26.54
N GLN A 164 17.57 3.59 -26.17
CA GLN A 164 18.68 3.91 -25.29
C GLN A 164 18.10 4.44 -23.98
N ALA A 165 18.33 3.70 -22.90
CA ALA A 165 18.07 4.20 -21.55
C ALA A 165 19.15 5.26 -21.23
N GLU A 166 18.72 6.50 -20.95
CA GLU A 166 19.58 7.54 -20.38
C GLU A 166 19.70 7.39 -18.86
#